data_bff128469023ea7c862da9a972dc9e36
#
_entry.id   bff128469023ea7c862da9a972dc9e36
#
_cell.length_a   1.000
_cell.length_b   1.000
_cell.length_c   1.000
_cell.angle_alpha   90.00
_cell.angle_beta   90.00
_cell.angle_gamma   90.00
#
_symmetry.space_group_name_H-M   'P 1'
#
loop_
_entity.id
_entity.type
_entity.pdbx_description
1 polymer ?
#
loop_
_entity_poly.entity_id
_entity_poly.type
_entity_poly.pdbx_seq_one_letter_code
_entity_poly.pdbx_strand_id
1 'polypeptide(L)'
;MKFKTLFIAHVPDAESERDGCVLETGKYKLFVRLVKNQDEALKVVKDLVESEGIESIILCPGFTHKDVAEIQDAAGENVGITVARGDSKSSKIAMEAMKKAGWW
;
A
#
# COMPACT_ATOMS: atom_id res chain seq x y z
N MET A 1 15.77 0.04 17.81
CA MET A 1 15.33 -0.05 16.42
C MET A 1 13.83 -0.34 16.35
N LYS A 2 13.18 0.21 15.36
CA LYS A 2 11.75 -0.01 15.14
C LYS A 2 11.53 -0.84 13.88
N PHE A 3 10.53 -1.71 13.93
CA PHE A 3 10.08 -2.41 12.72
C PHE A 3 9.28 -1.43 11.87
N LYS A 4 9.66 -1.27 10.62
CA LYS A 4 9.08 -0.24 9.73
C LYS A 4 8.25 -0.88 8.63
N THR A 5 7.00 -0.53 8.56
CA THR A 5 6.03 -1.03 7.60
C THR A 5 5.45 0.10 6.78
N LEU A 6 5.18 -0.15 5.50
CA LEU A 6 4.45 0.74 4.61
C LEU A 6 3.16 0.06 4.19
N PHE A 7 2.03 0.70 4.43
CA PHE A 7 0.73 0.26 3.91
C PHE A 7 0.33 1.16 2.74
N ILE A 8 0.00 0.56 1.60
CA ILE A 8 -0.43 1.30 0.41
C ILE A 8 -1.82 0.83 -0.02
N ALA A 9 -2.71 1.77 -0.27
CA ALA A 9 -4.04 1.50 -0.82
C ALA A 9 -4.30 2.34 -2.06
N HIS A 10 -4.99 1.75 -3.03
CA HIS A 10 -5.47 2.46 -4.22
C HIS A 10 -6.74 3.23 -3.88
N VAL A 11 -6.76 4.52 -4.18
CA VAL A 11 -7.93 5.38 -3.98
C VAL A 11 -8.02 6.31 -5.20
N PRO A 12 -9.19 6.39 -5.89
CA PRO A 12 -9.27 7.06 -7.20
C PRO A 12 -8.90 8.55 -7.19
N ASP A 13 -9.14 9.24 -6.09
CA ASP A 13 -8.84 10.67 -5.96
C ASP A 13 -7.65 10.97 -5.07
N ALA A 14 -6.81 9.98 -4.81
CA ALA A 14 -5.65 10.14 -3.93
C ALA A 14 -4.54 10.95 -4.59
N GLU A 15 -3.79 11.63 -3.73
CA GLU A 15 -2.50 12.21 -4.08
C GLU A 15 -1.49 11.72 -3.06
N SER A 16 -0.51 10.96 -3.50
CA SER A 16 0.38 10.23 -2.59
C SER A 16 1.21 11.14 -1.67
N GLU A 17 1.49 12.36 -2.08
CA GLU A 17 2.24 13.31 -1.26
C GLU A 17 1.38 13.96 -0.18
N ARG A 18 0.07 14.06 -0.41
CA ARG A 18 -0.88 14.66 0.51
C ARG A 18 -1.54 13.62 1.43
N ASP A 19 -1.88 12.47 0.85
CA ASP A 19 -2.78 11.51 1.50
C ASP A 19 -1.99 10.38 2.13
N GLY A 20 -1.46 10.67 3.31
CA GLY A 20 -0.71 9.71 4.08
C GLY A 20 -0.54 10.15 5.51
N CYS A 21 -0.06 9.23 6.32
CA CYS A 21 0.23 9.52 7.72
C CYS A 21 1.30 8.55 8.24
N VAL A 22 1.76 8.82 9.45
CA VAL A 22 2.72 7.96 10.14
C VAL A 22 2.20 7.71 11.54
N LEU A 23 2.19 6.45 11.94
CA LEU A 23 1.89 6.03 13.31
C LEU A 23 3.15 5.42 13.90
N GLU A 24 3.49 5.80 15.09
CA GLU A 24 4.77 5.41 15.67
C GLU A 24 4.65 5.06 17.16
N THR A 25 5.25 3.93 17.53
CA THR A 25 5.39 3.53 18.92
C THR A 25 6.88 3.36 19.21
N GLY A 26 7.21 2.88 20.40
CA GLY A 26 8.60 2.60 20.72
C GLY A 26 9.23 1.51 19.86
N LYS A 27 8.44 0.59 19.31
CA LYS A 27 8.92 -0.58 18.55
C LYS A 27 8.50 -0.63 17.11
N TYR A 28 7.59 0.24 16.69
CA TYR A 28 6.96 0.13 15.37
C TYR A 28 6.79 1.50 14.73
N LYS A 29 6.98 1.56 13.42
CA LYS A 29 6.69 2.75 12.64
C LYS A 29 5.94 2.33 11.39
N LEU A 30 4.69 2.78 11.28
CA LEU A 30 3.82 2.46 10.17
C LEU A 30 3.60 3.71 9.33
N PHE A 31 4.00 3.62 8.07
CA PHE A 31 3.69 4.64 7.06
C PHE A 31 2.46 4.21 6.30
N VAL A 32 1.51 5.11 6.11
CA VAL A 32 0.32 4.86 5.30
C VAL A 32 0.34 5.84 4.13
N ARG A 33 0.12 5.34 2.94
CA ARG A 33 0.03 6.16 1.74
C ARG A 33 -1.13 5.70 0.88
N LEU A 34 -1.95 6.65 0.45
CA LEU A 34 -2.99 6.40 -0.54
C LEU A 34 -2.46 6.83 -1.90
N VAL A 35 -2.64 5.98 -2.90
CA VAL A 35 -2.13 6.22 -4.25
C VAL A 35 -3.25 6.09 -5.26
N LYS A 36 -3.14 6.81 -6.36
CA LYS A 36 -4.13 6.84 -7.43
C LYS A 36 -3.91 5.69 -8.42
N ASN A 37 -2.67 5.31 -8.64
CA ASN A 37 -2.31 4.33 -9.66
C ASN A 37 -1.02 3.61 -9.29
N GLN A 38 -0.65 2.63 -10.11
CA GLN A 38 0.54 1.82 -9.89
C GLN A 38 1.83 2.62 -9.97
N ASP A 39 1.91 3.61 -10.86
CA ASP A 39 3.12 4.44 -10.98
C ASP A 39 3.39 5.21 -9.69
N GLU A 40 2.36 5.76 -9.06
CA GLU A 40 2.50 6.41 -7.76
C GLU A 40 2.94 5.42 -6.68
N ALA A 41 2.37 4.22 -6.69
CA ALA A 41 2.75 3.18 -5.73
C ALA A 41 4.23 2.83 -5.86
N LEU A 42 4.71 2.63 -7.07
CA LEU A 42 6.12 2.31 -7.32
C LEU A 42 7.04 3.43 -6.85
N LYS A 43 6.66 4.68 -7.08
CA LYS A 43 7.43 5.83 -6.62
C LYS A 43 7.50 5.88 -5.09
N VAL A 44 6.36 5.72 -4.43
CA VAL A 44 6.30 5.70 -2.96
C VAL A 44 7.17 4.60 -2.39
N VAL A 45 7.11 3.40 -2.97
CA VAL A 45 7.92 2.26 -2.53
C VAL A 45 9.41 2.58 -2.63
N LYS A 46 9.86 3.03 -3.79
CA LYS A 46 11.28 3.37 -3.99
C LYS A 46 11.74 4.45 -3.02
N ASP A 47 10.96 5.51 -2.90
CA ASP A 47 11.32 6.65 -2.05
C ASP A 47 11.41 6.23 -0.58
N LEU A 48 10.43 5.50 -0.06
CA LEU A 48 10.39 5.17 1.36
C LEU A 48 11.32 4.01 1.73
N VAL A 49 11.52 3.05 0.86
CA VAL A 49 12.53 2.01 1.10
C VAL A 49 13.91 2.65 1.19
N GLU A 50 14.22 3.57 0.31
CA GLU A 50 15.52 4.26 0.29
C GLU A 50 15.69 5.21 1.47
N SER A 51 14.69 6.08 1.73
CA SER A 51 14.84 7.14 2.73
C SER A 51 14.55 6.68 4.16
N GLU A 52 13.65 5.71 4.35
CA GLU A 52 13.19 5.30 5.68
C GLU A 52 13.61 3.88 6.07
N GLY A 53 14.04 3.08 5.11
CA GLY A 53 14.42 1.71 5.40
C GLY A 53 13.24 0.79 5.69
N ILE A 54 12.18 0.90 4.88
CA ILE A 54 10.99 0.05 5.03
C ILE A 54 11.39 -1.42 4.92
N GLU A 55 10.86 -2.26 5.81
CA GLU A 55 11.17 -3.68 5.88
C GLU A 55 10.01 -4.58 5.46
N SER A 56 8.79 -4.04 5.50
CA SER A 56 7.58 -4.78 5.15
C SER A 56 6.60 -3.84 4.45
N ILE A 57 5.95 -4.34 3.42
CA ILE A 57 4.93 -3.58 2.68
C ILE A 57 3.64 -4.40 2.68
N ILE A 58 2.53 -3.75 3.01
CA ILE A 58 1.20 -4.34 2.97
C ILE A 58 0.40 -3.62 1.89
N LEU A 59 -0.15 -4.38 0.96
CA LEU A 59 -0.91 -3.84 -0.17
C LEU A 59 -2.40 -4.17 -0.03
N CYS A 60 -3.25 -3.25 -0.43
CA CYS A 60 -4.70 -3.47 -0.44
C CYS A 60 -5.08 -4.50 -1.53
N PRO A 61 -6.33 -5.02 -1.51
CA PRO A 61 -6.75 -6.02 -2.50
C PRO A 61 -6.78 -5.52 -3.95
N GLY A 62 -6.66 -4.22 -4.17
CA GLY A 62 -6.70 -3.62 -5.50
C GLY A 62 -5.45 -3.85 -6.35
N PHE A 63 -4.39 -4.41 -5.77
CA PHE A 63 -3.16 -4.71 -6.51
C PHE A 63 -3.27 -6.08 -7.19
N THR A 64 -3.02 -6.12 -8.50
CA THR A 64 -3.00 -7.38 -9.26
C THR A 64 -1.72 -8.17 -8.96
N HIS A 65 -1.65 -9.42 -9.37
CA HIS A 65 -0.43 -10.21 -9.20
C HIS A 65 0.76 -9.55 -9.92
N LYS A 66 0.53 -8.98 -11.10
CA LYS A 66 1.57 -8.24 -11.82
C LYS A 66 2.02 -7.02 -11.03
N ASP A 67 1.08 -6.26 -10.48
CA ASP A 67 1.38 -5.09 -9.66
C ASP A 67 2.25 -5.48 -8.45
N VAL A 68 1.88 -6.57 -7.78
CA VAL A 68 2.62 -7.06 -6.62
C VAL A 68 4.06 -7.44 -7.02
N ALA A 69 4.24 -8.09 -8.16
CA ALA A 69 5.57 -8.44 -8.65
C ALA A 69 6.41 -7.19 -8.93
N GLU A 70 5.83 -6.16 -9.51
CA GLU A 70 6.52 -4.89 -9.76
C GLU A 70 6.92 -4.20 -8.45
N ILE A 71 6.04 -4.23 -7.45
CA ILE A 71 6.35 -3.69 -6.12
C ILE A 71 7.52 -4.44 -5.50
N GLN A 72 7.51 -5.78 -5.59
CA GLN A 72 8.61 -6.61 -5.08
C GLN A 72 9.94 -6.22 -5.74
N ASP A 73 9.94 -6.06 -7.06
CA ASP A 73 11.14 -5.67 -7.78
C ASP A 73 11.62 -4.28 -7.37
N ALA A 74 10.70 -3.33 -7.19
CA ALA A 74 11.04 -1.97 -6.78
C ALA A 74 11.57 -1.90 -5.36
N ALA A 75 11.03 -2.72 -4.46
CA ALA A 75 11.41 -2.73 -3.04
C ALA A 75 12.73 -3.45 -2.80
N GLY A 76 13.05 -4.44 -3.62
CA GLY A 76 14.24 -5.28 -3.44
C GLY A 76 13.94 -6.52 -2.62
N GLU A 77 14.91 -7.44 -2.62
CA GLU A 77 14.72 -8.78 -2.02
C GLU A 77 14.71 -8.79 -0.50
N ASN A 78 15.10 -7.69 0.14
CA ASN A 78 15.14 -7.61 1.61
C ASN A 78 13.87 -7.00 2.23
N VAL A 79 12.84 -6.78 1.43
CA VAL A 79 11.57 -6.23 1.89
C VAL A 79 10.48 -7.26 1.69
N GLY A 80 9.74 -7.58 2.77
CA GLY A 80 8.63 -8.52 2.67
C GLY A 80 7.40 -7.84 2.09
N ILE A 81 6.77 -8.47 1.10
CA ILE A 81 5.56 -7.95 0.47
C ILE A 81 4.38 -8.84 0.82
N THR A 82 3.34 -8.23 1.39
CA THR A 82 2.09 -8.91 1.72
C THR A 82 0.96 -8.19 1.02
N VAL A 83 0.03 -8.94 0.43
CA VAL A 83 -1.15 -8.35 -0.16
C VAL A 83 -2.39 -8.87 0.57
N ALA A 84 -3.27 -7.95 0.96
CA ALA A 84 -4.54 -8.32 1.55
C ALA A 84 -5.46 -8.85 0.44
N ARG A 85 -6.03 -10.03 0.65
CA ARG A 85 -7.02 -10.60 -0.26
C ARG A 85 -8.30 -10.81 0.53
N GLY A 86 -9.41 -10.34 -0.01
CA GLY A 86 -10.68 -10.48 0.66
C GLY A 86 -11.32 -11.83 0.38
N ASP A 87 -12.25 -12.21 1.25
CA ASP A 87 -13.12 -13.35 1.03
C ASP A 87 -14.17 -12.96 -0.01
N SER A 88 -14.58 -13.89 -0.87
CA SER A 88 -15.44 -13.61 -2.01
C SER A 88 -16.73 -12.87 -1.63
N LYS A 89 -17.42 -13.31 -0.58
CA LYS A 89 -18.66 -12.68 -0.14
C LYS A 89 -18.41 -11.29 0.44
N SER A 90 -17.40 -11.16 1.31
CA SER A 90 -17.05 -9.89 1.93
C SER A 90 -16.53 -8.90 0.88
N SER A 91 -15.82 -9.39 -0.13
CA SER A 91 -15.32 -8.56 -1.22
C SER A 91 -16.45 -7.92 -2.01
N LYS A 92 -17.56 -8.67 -2.24
CA LYS A 92 -18.73 -8.10 -2.92
C LYS A 92 -19.34 -6.95 -2.13
N ILE A 93 -19.46 -7.11 -0.83
CA ILE A 93 -20.01 -6.07 0.05
C ILE A 93 -19.13 -4.80 -0.04
N ALA A 94 -17.82 -4.98 0.07
CA ALA A 94 -16.88 -3.86 -0.03
C ALA A 94 -16.94 -3.18 -1.40
N MET A 95 -17.00 -3.95 -2.47
CA MET A 95 -17.06 -3.41 -3.84
C MET A 95 -18.34 -2.62 -4.08
N GLU A 96 -19.48 -3.07 -3.56
CA GLU A 96 -20.72 -2.32 -3.66
C GLU A 96 -20.65 -0.99 -2.91
N ALA A 97 -20.02 -1.00 -1.74
CA ALA A 97 -19.81 0.23 -0.97
C ALA A 97 -18.90 1.20 -1.72
N MET A 98 -17.83 0.69 -2.34
CA MET A 98 -16.93 1.51 -3.16
C MET A 98 -17.66 2.12 -4.35
N LYS A 99 -18.52 1.34 -5.01
CA LYS A 99 -19.32 1.83 -6.12
C LYS A 99 -20.25 2.97 -5.68
N LYS A 100 -20.93 2.82 -4.54
CA LYS A 100 -21.77 3.88 -3.98
C LYS A 100 -20.97 5.14 -3.64
N ALA A 101 -19.72 4.98 -3.26
CA ALA A 101 -18.84 6.09 -2.94
C ALA A 101 -18.22 6.74 -4.19
N GLY A 102 -18.55 6.24 -5.37
CA GLY A 102 -18.11 6.83 -6.63
C GLY A 102 -16.75 6.36 -7.12
N TRP A 103 -16.27 5.20 -6.69
CA TRP A 103 -14.98 4.69 -7.13
C TRP A 103 -15.01 4.21 -8.59
N TRP A 104 -16.18 3.86 -9.09
CA TRP A 104 -16.43 3.57 -10.52
C TRP A 104 -17.91 3.72 -10.87
#